data_9a7d367214180efe54b80e582e9fb875
#
_entry.id   9a7d367214180efe54b80e582e9fb875
#
_cell.length_a   1.000
_cell.length_b   1.000
_cell.length_c   1.000
_cell.angle_alpha   90.00
_cell.angle_beta   90.00
_cell.angle_gamma   90.00
#
_symmetry.space_group_name_H-M   'P 1'
#
loop_
_entity.id
_entity.type
_entity.pdbx_description
1 polymer ?
#
loop_
_entity_poly.entity_id
_entity_poly.type
_entity_poly.pdbx_seq_one_letter_code
_entity_poly.pdbx_strand_id
1 'polypeptide(L)'
;MKTKIIYVLVSNENDCYLEQALVSIYSLRLYNPDANLLLLVDEETSRTLENGIRKLILNYVSKLVIVDVPFHYSKQQKSRYIKTSLRSQVIGDFLFIDCDTIINEELKDIDNLSCEIAAVPEC
;
A
#
# COMPACT_ATOMS: atom_id res chain seq x y z
N MET A 1 -14.29 4.68 7.89
CA MET A 1 -13.15 5.55 7.55
C MET A 1 -13.30 6.02 6.12
N LYS A 2 -13.31 7.33 5.90
CA LYS A 2 -13.51 7.91 4.57
C LYS A 2 -12.20 8.01 3.78
N THR A 3 -11.09 8.24 4.47
CA THR A 3 -9.78 8.35 3.86
C THR A 3 -9.33 6.98 3.37
N LYS A 4 -8.91 6.91 2.11
CA LYS A 4 -8.35 5.67 1.57
C LYS A 4 -6.98 5.41 2.14
N ILE A 5 -6.67 4.15 2.40
CA ILE A 5 -5.34 3.72 2.83
C ILE A 5 -4.62 3.14 1.62
N ILE A 6 -3.38 3.57 1.41
CA ILE A 6 -2.58 3.12 0.26
C ILE A 6 -1.29 2.50 0.72
N TYR A 7 -1.03 1.30 0.22
CA TYR A 7 0.27 0.63 0.28
C TYR A 7 0.83 0.53 -1.14
N VAL A 8 2.14 0.64 -1.25
CA VAL A 8 2.87 0.42 -2.51
C VAL A 8 3.78 -0.78 -2.33
N LEU A 9 3.66 -1.78 -3.21
CA LEU A 9 4.46 -2.99 -3.15
C LEU A 9 5.09 -3.25 -4.51
N VAL A 10 6.43 -3.31 -4.54
CA VAL A 10 7.21 -3.79 -5.68
C VAL A 10 8.07 -4.92 -5.15
N SER A 11 7.73 -6.16 -5.49
CA SER A 11 8.27 -7.35 -4.85
C SER A 11 8.29 -8.52 -5.81
N ASN A 12 9.24 -9.43 -5.60
CA ASN A 12 9.25 -10.72 -6.26
C ASN A 12 9.51 -11.82 -5.21
N GLU A 13 9.65 -13.06 -5.66
CA GLU A 13 9.81 -14.21 -4.77
C GLU A 13 11.16 -14.26 -4.05
N ASN A 14 12.11 -13.42 -4.44
CA ASN A 14 13.46 -13.40 -3.89
C ASN A 14 13.67 -12.37 -2.77
N ASP A 15 12.64 -11.58 -2.44
CA ASP A 15 12.72 -10.58 -1.37
C ASP A 15 11.67 -10.84 -0.30
N CYS A 16 11.69 -10.03 0.78
CA CYS A 16 10.77 -10.16 1.90
C CYS A 16 9.76 -9.00 1.96
N TYR A 17 9.61 -8.22 0.92
CA TYR A 17 8.76 -7.03 0.96
C TYR A 17 7.28 -7.38 1.07
N LEU A 18 6.84 -8.46 0.44
CA LEU A 18 5.45 -8.91 0.56
C LEU A 18 5.14 -9.33 1.98
N GLU A 19 6.05 -10.04 2.63
CA GLU A 19 5.86 -10.49 4.01
C GLU A 19 5.76 -9.30 4.96
N GLN A 20 6.58 -8.27 4.76
CA GLN A 20 6.49 -7.02 5.52
C GLN A 20 5.15 -6.34 5.30
N ALA A 21 4.73 -6.21 4.04
CA ALA A 21 3.45 -5.62 3.69
C ALA A 21 2.28 -6.39 4.33
N LEU A 22 2.35 -7.72 4.29
CA LEU A 22 1.29 -8.56 4.86
C LEU A 22 1.15 -8.36 6.36
N VAL A 23 2.26 -8.27 7.09
CA VAL A 23 2.24 -8.00 8.54
C VAL A 23 1.62 -6.63 8.81
N SER A 24 2.01 -5.61 8.07
CA SER A 24 1.46 -4.27 8.23
C SER A 24 -0.03 -4.24 7.94
N ILE A 25 -0.45 -4.80 6.82
CA ILE A 25 -1.86 -4.84 6.39
C ILE A 25 -2.70 -5.64 7.39
N TYR A 26 -2.20 -6.77 7.86
CA TYR A 26 -2.89 -7.56 8.87
C TYR A 26 -3.11 -6.74 10.15
N SER A 27 -2.07 -6.05 10.62
CA SER A 27 -2.20 -5.18 11.80
C SER A 27 -3.20 -4.05 11.56
N LEU A 28 -3.22 -3.46 10.37
CA LEU A 28 -4.20 -2.45 10.01
C LEU A 28 -5.63 -3.00 10.14
N ARG A 29 -5.85 -4.20 9.62
CA ARG A 29 -7.18 -4.83 9.64
C ARG A 29 -7.67 -5.19 11.04
N LEU A 30 -6.77 -5.47 11.96
CA LEU A 30 -7.15 -5.73 13.36
C LEU A 30 -7.81 -4.51 14.00
N TYR A 31 -7.32 -3.32 13.72
CA TYR A 31 -7.82 -2.08 14.34
C TYR A 31 -8.74 -1.28 13.43
N ASN A 32 -8.70 -1.52 12.13
CA ASN A 32 -9.46 -0.76 11.13
C ASN A 32 -10.06 -1.72 10.10
N PRO A 33 -11.00 -2.60 10.52
CA PRO A 33 -11.50 -3.65 9.62
C PRO A 33 -12.26 -3.11 8.40
N ASP A 34 -12.82 -1.91 8.51
CA ASP A 34 -13.64 -1.30 7.44
C ASP A 34 -12.85 -0.33 6.56
N ALA A 35 -11.53 -0.20 6.77
CA ALA A 35 -10.71 0.71 5.96
C ALA A 35 -10.74 0.31 4.49
N ASN A 36 -10.85 1.31 3.62
CA ASN A 36 -10.71 1.11 2.17
C ASN A 36 -9.22 1.09 1.83
N LEU A 37 -8.68 -0.10 1.65
CA LEU A 37 -7.25 -0.33 1.47
C LEU A 37 -6.94 -0.67 0.03
N LEU A 38 -6.11 0.17 -0.60
CA LEU A 38 -5.63 -0.03 -1.95
C LEU A 38 -4.17 -0.49 -1.92
N LEU A 39 -3.88 -1.54 -2.67
CA LEU A 39 -2.52 -2.01 -2.87
C LEU A 39 -2.11 -1.67 -4.30
N LEU A 40 -1.12 -0.80 -4.44
CA LEU A 40 -0.59 -0.40 -5.73
C LEU A 40 0.68 -1.18 -6.02
N VAL A 41 0.71 -1.82 -7.17
CA VAL A 41 1.81 -2.69 -7.59
C VAL A 41 2.14 -2.42 -9.06
N ASP A 42 3.35 -2.82 -9.47
CA ASP A 42 3.69 -2.90 -10.88
C ASP A 42 3.19 -4.22 -11.49
N GLU A 43 3.29 -4.35 -12.80
CA GLU A 43 2.78 -5.53 -13.49
C GLU A 43 3.50 -6.82 -13.07
N GLU A 44 4.83 -6.79 -12.93
CA GLU A 44 5.58 -7.97 -12.50
C GLU A 44 5.16 -8.43 -11.12
N THR A 45 5.02 -7.50 -10.18
CA THR A 45 4.54 -7.83 -8.83
C THR A 45 3.15 -8.46 -8.89
N SER A 46 2.24 -7.91 -9.69
CA SER A 46 0.89 -8.43 -9.80
C SER A 46 0.86 -9.87 -10.29
N ARG A 47 1.74 -10.24 -11.20
CA ARG A 47 1.84 -11.61 -11.70
C ARG A 47 2.25 -12.59 -10.60
N THR A 48 3.10 -12.18 -9.68
CA THR A 48 3.50 -13.02 -8.54
C THR A 48 2.38 -13.25 -7.55
N LEU A 49 1.32 -12.45 -7.60
CA LEU A 49 0.17 -12.55 -6.69
C LEU A 49 -0.98 -13.39 -7.26
N GLU A 50 -0.84 -13.91 -8.47
CA GLU A 50 -1.90 -14.67 -9.11
C GLU A 50 -2.06 -16.08 -8.54
N ASN A 51 -0.99 -16.65 -8.01
CA ASN A 51 -0.95 -18.03 -7.55
C ASN A 51 -0.13 -18.17 -6.28
N GLY A 52 -0.32 -19.29 -5.59
CA GLY A 52 0.48 -19.70 -4.46
C GLY A 52 0.19 -18.87 -3.19
N ILE A 53 1.12 -18.95 -2.26
CA ILE A 53 0.98 -18.32 -0.95
C ILE A 53 0.95 -16.79 -1.04
N ARG A 54 1.63 -16.21 -2.02
CA ARG A 54 1.67 -14.77 -2.21
C ARG A 54 0.29 -14.19 -2.53
N LYS A 55 -0.60 -14.96 -3.11
CA LYS A 55 -1.97 -14.56 -3.41
C LYS A 55 -2.78 -14.20 -2.15
N LEU A 56 -2.38 -14.72 -0.99
CA LEU A 56 -3.09 -14.48 0.26
C LEU A 56 -3.23 -13.01 0.63
N ILE A 57 -2.29 -12.16 0.20
CA ILE A 57 -2.36 -10.73 0.50
C ILE A 57 -3.64 -10.10 -0.07
N LEU A 58 -4.16 -10.63 -1.17
CA LEU A 58 -5.37 -10.11 -1.81
C LEU A 58 -6.61 -10.28 -0.94
N ASN A 59 -6.58 -11.18 0.04
CA ASN A 59 -7.70 -11.37 0.97
C ASN A 59 -7.85 -10.20 1.95
N TYR A 60 -6.82 -9.39 2.11
CA TYR A 60 -6.77 -8.31 3.10
C TYR A 60 -6.88 -6.92 2.49
N VAL A 61 -6.85 -6.81 1.15
CA VAL A 61 -6.96 -5.51 0.47
C VAL A 61 -8.34 -5.34 -0.13
N SER A 62 -8.79 -4.09 -0.20
CA SER A 62 -10.08 -3.77 -0.83
C SER A 62 -9.96 -3.77 -2.35
N LYS A 63 -8.82 -3.32 -2.87
CA LYS A 63 -8.58 -3.24 -4.31
C LYS A 63 -7.09 -3.35 -4.62
N LEU A 64 -6.77 -4.11 -5.65
CA LEU A 64 -5.43 -4.15 -6.25
C LEU A 64 -5.42 -3.19 -7.44
N VAL A 65 -4.45 -2.29 -7.45
CA VAL A 65 -4.26 -1.33 -8.55
C VAL A 65 -2.92 -1.60 -9.20
N ILE A 66 -2.94 -1.92 -10.49
CA ILE A 66 -1.71 -2.16 -11.25
C ILE A 66 -1.31 -0.85 -11.91
N VAL A 67 -0.12 -0.36 -11.60
CA VAL A 67 0.42 0.89 -12.12
C VAL A 67 1.37 0.58 -13.26
N ASP A 68 1.19 1.25 -14.38
CA ASP A 68 2.07 1.11 -15.53
C ASP A 68 3.39 1.84 -15.26
N VAL A 69 4.47 1.07 -15.13
CA VAL A 69 5.81 1.56 -14.80
C VAL A 69 6.77 1.12 -15.89
N PRO A 70 7.73 1.98 -16.33
CA PRO A 70 8.73 1.57 -17.33
C PRO A 70 9.42 0.26 -16.91
N PHE A 71 9.40 -0.73 -17.80
CA PHE A 71 9.87 -2.08 -17.46
C PHE A 71 11.37 -2.15 -17.16
N HIS A 72 12.16 -1.21 -17.67
CA HIS A 72 13.60 -1.18 -17.46
C HIS A 72 14.02 -0.62 -16.09
N TYR A 73 13.08 -0.11 -15.32
CA TYR A 73 13.36 0.39 -13.97
C TYR A 73 13.72 -0.76 -13.03
N SER A 74 14.65 -0.50 -12.11
CA SER A 74 14.91 -1.41 -10.99
C SER A 74 13.71 -1.43 -10.03
N LYS A 75 13.69 -2.39 -9.09
CA LYS A 75 12.63 -2.43 -8.07
C LYS A 75 12.54 -1.11 -7.30
N GLN A 76 13.69 -0.54 -6.93
CA GLN A 76 13.73 0.73 -6.21
C GLN A 76 13.17 1.88 -7.03
N GLN A 77 13.52 1.94 -8.32
CA GLN A 77 13.01 2.95 -9.22
C GLN A 77 11.51 2.81 -9.44
N LYS A 78 11.01 1.59 -9.59
CA LYS A 78 9.58 1.31 -9.75
C LYS A 78 8.81 1.75 -8.51
N SER A 79 9.29 1.39 -7.32
CA SER A 79 8.66 1.78 -6.06
C SER A 79 8.59 3.30 -5.93
N ARG A 80 9.69 3.98 -6.22
CA ARG A 80 9.73 5.45 -6.16
C ARG A 80 8.79 6.07 -7.18
N TYR A 81 8.74 5.53 -8.38
CA TYR A 81 7.85 6.03 -9.43
C TYR A 81 6.38 5.96 -8.98
N ILE A 82 5.96 4.83 -8.43
CA ILE A 82 4.59 4.67 -7.95
C ILE A 82 4.31 5.64 -6.80
N LYS A 83 5.21 5.71 -5.83
CA LYS A 83 5.04 6.59 -4.65
C LYS A 83 4.93 8.07 -5.03
N THR A 84 5.66 8.52 -6.04
CA THR A 84 5.62 9.91 -6.47
C THR A 84 4.44 10.22 -7.39
N SER A 85 3.76 9.19 -7.91
CA SER A 85 2.60 9.35 -8.79
C SER A 85 1.26 9.08 -8.10
N LEU A 86 1.23 8.94 -6.77
CA LEU A 86 0.02 8.56 -6.04
C LEU A 86 -1.16 9.48 -6.32
N ARG A 87 -0.92 10.79 -6.39
CA ARG A 87 -2.00 11.75 -6.63
C ARG A 87 -2.67 11.56 -8.00
N SER A 88 -1.93 11.10 -9.00
CA SER A 88 -2.49 10.80 -10.31
C SER A 88 -3.16 9.42 -10.38
N GLN A 89 -2.84 8.52 -9.45
CA GLN A 89 -3.39 7.16 -9.43
C GLN A 89 -4.63 7.03 -8.56
N VAL A 90 -4.83 7.92 -7.58
CA VAL A 90 -5.88 7.80 -6.58
C VAL A 90 -6.68 9.09 -6.52
N ILE A 91 -8.00 8.96 -6.60
CA ILE A 91 -8.93 10.09 -6.49
C ILE A 91 -9.33 10.27 -5.02
N GLY A 92 -9.35 11.53 -4.57
CA GLY A 92 -9.76 11.87 -3.21
C GLY A 92 -8.63 11.79 -2.21
N ASP A 93 -8.99 11.89 -0.95
CA ASP A 93 -8.02 11.88 0.14
C ASP A 93 -7.47 10.47 0.39
N PHE A 94 -6.20 10.39 0.71
CA PHE A 94 -5.58 9.13 1.05
C PHE A 94 -4.48 9.30 2.10
N LEU A 95 -4.22 8.21 2.81
CA LEU A 95 -3.08 8.06 3.70
C LEU A 95 -2.15 6.99 3.12
N PHE A 96 -0.91 7.36 2.82
CA PHE A 96 0.10 6.42 2.39
C PHE A 96 0.79 5.81 3.62
N ILE A 97 0.90 4.48 3.64
CA ILE A 97 1.58 3.74 4.71
C ILE A 97 2.67 2.87 4.08
N ASP A 98 3.88 2.98 4.62
CA ASP A 98 5.00 2.13 4.21
C ASP A 98 4.78 0.68 4.65
N CYS A 99 5.26 -0.26 3.84
CA CYS A 99 5.08 -1.69 4.07
C CYS A 99 5.76 -2.23 5.33
N ASP A 100 6.80 -1.56 5.83
CA ASP A 100 7.58 -2.00 6.99
C ASP A 100 7.07 -1.40 8.31
N THR A 101 5.80 -1.04 8.38
CA THR A 101 5.16 -0.47 9.56
C THR A 101 4.23 -1.49 10.23
N ILE A 102 3.91 -1.22 11.49
CA ILE A 102 2.89 -1.98 12.23
C ILE A 102 1.86 -0.99 12.77
N ILE A 103 0.59 -1.29 12.54
CA ILE A 103 -0.51 -0.46 13.00
C ILE A 103 -1.00 -1.02 14.33
N ASN A 104 -1.06 -0.19 15.36
CA ASN A 104 -1.46 -0.61 16.69
C ASN A 104 -2.64 0.16 17.28
N GLU A 105 -3.32 0.98 16.44
CA GLU A 105 -4.48 1.77 16.86
C GLU A 105 -5.43 2.00 15.69
N GLU A 106 -6.65 2.48 16.02
CA GLU A 106 -7.57 2.97 15.00
C GLU A 106 -7.03 4.24 14.34
N LEU A 107 -7.27 4.38 13.05
CA LEU A 107 -6.81 5.53 12.26
C LEU A 107 -7.94 6.47 11.85
N LYS A 108 -9.16 6.23 12.33
CA LYS A 108 -10.35 6.99 11.91
C LYS A 108 -10.25 8.49 12.12
N ASP A 109 -9.43 8.93 13.09
CA ASP A 109 -9.26 10.36 13.36
C ASP A 109 -8.64 11.13 12.19
N ILE A 110 -8.00 10.42 11.25
CA ILE A 110 -7.44 11.07 10.06
C ILE A 110 -8.52 11.70 9.20
N ASP A 111 -9.75 11.20 9.24
CA ASP A 111 -10.86 11.78 8.49
C ASP A 111 -11.22 13.20 8.96
N ASN A 112 -10.75 13.59 10.13
CA ASN A 112 -11.01 14.90 10.71
C ASN A 112 -9.92 15.92 10.45
N LEU A 113 -8.85 15.54 9.75
CA LEU A 113 -7.78 16.48 9.40
C LEU A 113 -8.27 17.44 8.32
N SER A 114 -7.98 18.72 8.51
CA SER A 114 -8.42 19.78 7.61
C SER A 114 -7.25 20.46 6.89
N CYS A 115 -6.23 19.70 6.54
CA CYS A 115 -5.04 20.18 5.84
C CYS A 115 -4.92 19.53 4.46
N GLU A 116 -4.25 20.21 3.54
CA GLU A 116 -4.02 19.68 2.20
C GLU A 116 -2.99 18.55 2.19
N ILE A 117 -2.01 18.63 3.07
CA ILE A 117 -0.97 17.62 3.19
C ILE A 117 -0.50 17.55 4.65
N ALA A 118 -0.21 16.33 5.09
CA ALA A 118 0.33 16.08 6.42
C ALA A 118 1.33 14.94 6.36
N ALA A 119 2.30 14.96 7.25
CA ALA A 119 3.31 13.91 7.35
C ALA A 119 3.68 13.68 8.80
N VAL A 120 4.09 12.43 9.11
CA VAL A 120 4.59 12.09 10.43
C VAL A 120 6.09 12.39 10.47
N PRO A 121 6.58 13.16 11.45
CA PRO A 121 8.01 13.42 11.57
C PRO A 121 8.79 12.15 11.81
N GLU A 122 10.01 12.09 11.30
CA GLU A 122 10.93 11.02 11.63
C GLU A 122 11.33 11.10 13.11
N CYS A 123 11.42 9.94 13.72
CA CYS A 123 11.86 9.80 15.11
C CYS A 123 13.38 9.84 15.20
#